data_fc65c683fd0d99cc2459b2604aba5f63
#
_entry.id   fc65c683fd0d99cc2459b2604aba5f63
#
_cell.length_a   1.000
_cell.length_b   1.000
_cell.length_c   1.000
_cell.angle_alpha   90.00
_cell.angle_beta   90.00
_cell.angle_gamma   90.00
#
_symmetry.space_group_name_H-M   'P 1'
#
loop_
_entity.id
_entity.type
_entity.pdbx_description
1 polymer ?
#
loop_
_entity_poly.entity_id
_entity_poly.type
_entity_poly.pdbx_seq_one_letter_code
_entity_poly.pdbx_strand_id
1 'polypeptide(L)'
;MNQNTSTRRHFLQSTGALVATTAITPYYFSAERTLAQESKSANDRPHIGQIGCGGQGNGITNAARQFGDVVAVCDVDREHAERAKARQGRGKAETFDDYRKLLDRKDIDVVTIGTPDHWHTKIAIEAMRAGKDIYCEKPLTLTIDEGKLICRVAKETKRVFQVGTQQRSDGPFARAVALCREGRLGKITRIVAAIGGGDRGGPFKKQEPPPHLNWERWLGQTPLVEYIPQRCHAQFRWWFEYSGGKMTDWGAHHVDIAHWAVGADNTSPVSFEGTAEFPVPFSNGYPTVDNAYNTATRFEIKTKFADGVELVITDAMGKHFETNIPETTLDRGNGLLIYGEKSDLFVNRDRRRLAGKAVEEERDNPLPEGAIARLRKGARRGHMEDFFDCVKTRREPVSDVFSHHRAITTCHLANICIRLGRAIKWDPEKEQIVGDEEANRWQKREQRKGYEITV
;
A
#
# COMPACT_ATOMS: atom_id res chain seq x y z
N MET A 1 3.15 -55.39 44.15
CA MET A 1 4.60 -55.19 44.09
C MET A 1 5.09 -55.53 42.69
N ASN A 2 5.88 -54.74 42.15
CA ASN A 2 6.63 -54.73 40.90
C ASN A 2 6.02 -53.95 39.72
N GLN A 3 6.61 -52.81 39.59
CA GLN A 3 6.55 -51.94 38.46
C GLN A 3 7.39 -52.53 37.32
N ASN A 4 6.91 -52.43 36.07
CA ASN A 4 7.76 -52.59 34.90
C ASN A 4 7.58 -51.38 34.00
N THR A 5 8.58 -50.53 34.01
CA THR A 5 8.79 -49.43 33.07
C THR A 5 9.35 -49.96 31.78
N SER A 6 8.57 -49.90 30.69
CA SER A 6 9.05 -50.21 29.33
C SER A 6 9.55 -48.92 28.67
N THR A 7 10.84 -48.88 28.37
CA THR A 7 11.52 -47.75 27.71
C THR A 7 11.37 -47.82 26.19
N ARG A 8 11.31 -46.68 25.55
CA ARG A 8 11.17 -46.40 24.11
C ARG A 8 12.17 -47.07 23.16
N ARG A 9 13.04 -47.97 23.67
CA ARG A 9 14.11 -48.63 22.89
C ARG A 9 13.67 -49.97 22.27
N HIS A 10 12.53 -50.56 22.60
CA HIS A 10 12.10 -51.87 22.10
C HIS A 10 11.12 -51.83 20.92
N PHE A 11 10.77 -50.64 20.40
CA PHE A 11 9.85 -50.57 19.26
C PHE A 11 10.52 -50.56 17.87
N LEU A 12 11.85 -50.60 17.79
CA LEU A 12 12.58 -50.46 16.52
C LEU A 12 13.30 -51.76 16.05
N GLN A 13 13.00 -52.91 16.61
CA GLN A 13 13.70 -54.15 16.27
C GLN A 13 12.88 -55.31 15.67
N SER A 14 11.64 -55.09 15.24
CA SER A 14 10.86 -56.17 14.61
C SER A 14 10.13 -55.70 13.35
N THR A 15 10.82 -55.58 12.22
CA THR A 15 10.31 -55.88 10.88
C THR A 15 11.50 -55.98 9.92
N GLY A 16 12.02 -57.18 9.82
CA GLY A 16 12.95 -57.57 8.76
C GLY A 16 12.25 -58.45 7.73
N ALA A 17 12.56 -58.16 6.48
CA ALA A 17 12.53 -59.03 5.32
C ALA A 17 11.18 -59.46 4.71
N LEU A 18 10.83 -58.86 3.59
CA LEU A 18 10.34 -59.60 2.41
C LEU A 18 10.92 -58.94 1.14
N VAL A 19 11.72 -59.73 0.42
CA VAL A 19 12.29 -59.42 -0.89
C VAL A 19 11.24 -59.76 -1.95
N ALA A 20 10.95 -58.82 -2.86
CA ALA A 20 10.41 -59.11 -4.17
C ALA A 20 10.94 -58.10 -5.19
N THR A 21 11.73 -58.59 -6.11
CA THR A 21 12.30 -57.98 -7.31
C THR A 21 11.22 -57.62 -8.32
N THR A 22 11.17 -56.38 -8.80
CA THR A 22 10.80 -56.06 -10.19
C THR A 22 11.23 -54.61 -10.56
N ALA A 23 11.94 -54.55 -11.69
CA ALA A 23 12.09 -53.50 -12.69
C ALA A 23 12.48 -52.08 -12.24
N ILE A 24 13.73 -51.74 -12.54
CA ILE A 24 14.37 -50.45 -12.48
C ILE A 24 13.83 -49.54 -13.61
N THR A 25 13.15 -48.45 -13.29
CA THR A 25 13.09 -47.24 -14.08
C THR A 25 13.69 -46.09 -13.26
N PRO A 26 14.62 -45.30 -13.81
CA PRO A 26 15.23 -44.23 -13.03
C PRO A 26 14.26 -43.04 -12.99
N TYR A 27 13.57 -42.83 -11.86
CA TYR A 27 12.95 -41.57 -11.51
C TYR A 27 14.05 -40.65 -11.03
N TYR A 28 14.30 -39.58 -11.81
CA TYR A 28 15.04 -38.44 -11.33
C TYR A 28 14.18 -37.74 -10.28
N PHE A 29 14.46 -37.99 -9.01
CA PHE A 29 14.03 -37.10 -7.94
C PHE A 29 14.91 -35.85 -8.01
N SER A 30 14.39 -34.72 -8.55
CA SER A 30 14.88 -33.41 -8.23
C SER A 30 14.61 -33.23 -6.74
N ALA A 31 15.66 -33.32 -5.93
CA ALA A 31 15.61 -32.90 -4.55
C ALA A 31 15.45 -31.37 -4.53
N GLU A 32 14.21 -30.89 -4.59
CA GLU A 32 13.90 -29.58 -4.09
C GLU A 32 14.36 -29.54 -2.63
N ARG A 33 15.46 -28.85 -2.37
CA ARG A 33 15.84 -28.47 -1.02
C ARG A 33 14.74 -27.54 -0.50
N THR A 34 13.70 -28.09 0.07
CA THR A 34 12.87 -27.41 1.04
C THR A 34 13.82 -27.07 2.18
N LEU A 35 14.29 -25.82 2.20
CA LEU A 35 14.94 -25.28 3.39
C LEU A 35 13.89 -25.40 4.49
N ALA A 36 14.05 -26.41 5.35
CA ALA A 36 13.26 -26.52 6.56
C ALA A 36 13.49 -25.22 7.31
N GLN A 37 12.50 -24.34 7.29
CA GLN A 37 12.46 -23.17 8.13
C GLN A 37 12.44 -23.73 9.55
N GLU A 38 13.52 -23.53 10.31
CA GLU A 38 13.55 -23.91 11.72
C GLU A 38 12.27 -23.37 12.37
N SER A 39 11.47 -24.27 12.94
CA SER A 39 10.23 -23.87 13.61
C SER A 39 10.63 -23.07 14.84
N LYS A 40 10.61 -21.74 14.72
CA LYS A 40 10.79 -20.86 15.86
C LYS A 40 9.72 -21.19 16.91
N SER A 41 10.11 -21.21 18.17
CA SER A 41 9.17 -21.39 19.29
C SER A 41 8.03 -20.39 19.15
N ALA A 42 6.81 -20.78 19.56
CA ALA A 42 5.66 -19.87 19.57
C ALA A 42 5.87 -18.62 20.46
N ASN A 43 6.92 -18.62 21.29
CA ASN A 43 7.31 -17.51 22.15
C ASN A 43 8.40 -16.63 21.53
N ASP A 44 8.99 -17.01 20.38
CA ASP A 44 10.02 -16.21 19.72
C ASP A 44 9.37 -15.04 19.02
N ARG A 45 9.74 -13.83 19.44
CA ARG A 45 9.27 -12.60 18.82
C ARG A 45 9.93 -12.45 17.44
N PRO A 46 9.18 -12.06 16.38
CA PRO A 46 9.77 -11.83 15.07
C PRO A 46 10.84 -10.74 15.11
N HIS A 47 11.93 -10.92 14.40
CA HIS A 47 12.93 -9.89 14.19
C HIS A 47 12.51 -8.97 13.04
N ILE A 48 12.55 -7.67 13.29
CA ILE A 48 12.11 -6.62 12.39
C ILE A 48 13.30 -5.84 11.84
N GLY A 49 13.36 -5.70 10.52
CA GLY A 49 14.21 -4.74 9.82
C GLY A 49 13.40 -3.49 9.44
N GLN A 50 13.86 -2.31 9.83
CA GLN A 50 13.26 -1.03 9.40
C GLN A 50 14.00 -0.48 8.20
N ILE A 51 13.29 -0.20 7.10
CA ILE A 51 13.84 0.42 5.89
C ILE A 51 13.09 1.74 5.65
N GLY A 52 13.84 2.85 5.68
CA GLY A 52 13.28 4.20 5.74
C GLY A 52 12.99 4.63 7.18
N CYS A 53 13.80 5.54 7.69
CA CYS A 53 13.81 5.97 9.10
C CYS A 53 13.31 7.41 9.29
N GLY A 54 12.56 7.94 8.31
CA GLY A 54 11.86 9.21 8.41
C GLY A 54 10.64 9.16 9.36
N GLY A 55 9.85 10.23 9.39
CA GLY A 55 8.71 10.35 10.32
C GLY A 55 7.74 9.18 10.23
N GLN A 56 7.28 8.86 9.02
CA GLN A 56 6.31 7.77 8.78
C GLN A 56 6.93 6.40 9.04
N GLY A 57 8.17 6.15 8.55
CA GLY A 57 8.87 4.90 8.81
C GLY A 57 9.07 4.62 10.30
N ASN A 58 9.40 5.64 11.08
CA ASN A 58 9.46 5.53 12.54
C ASN A 58 8.07 5.27 13.17
N GLY A 59 7.01 5.87 12.63
CA GLY A 59 5.64 5.67 13.11
C GLY A 59 5.19 4.22 12.97
N ILE A 60 5.33 3.63 11.77
CA ILE A 60 4.94 2.24 11.52
C ILE A 60 5.82 1.25 12.29
N THR A 61 7.13 1.50 12.37
CA THR A 61 8.03 0.63 13.13
C THR A 61 7.76 0.70 14.63
N ASN A 62 7.40 1.88 15.16
CA ASN A 62 6.96 2.00 16.56
C ASN A 62 5.70 1.18 16.86
N ALA A 63 4.76 1.07 15.91
CA ALA A 63 3.62 0.18 16.04
C ALA A 63 4.05 -1.30 15.95
N ALA A 64 4.95 -1.64 15.02
CA ALA A 64 5.43 -3.01 14.79
C ALA A 64 6.22 -3.58 15.98
N ARG A 65 7.00 -2.75 16.68
CA ARG A 65 7.82 -3.19 17.84
C ARG A 65 7.00 -3.71 19.03
N GLN A 66 5.69 -3.51 19.04
CA GLN A 66 4.81 -4.15 20.02
C GLN A 66 4.75 -5.67 19.80
N PHE A 67 4.96 -6.12 18.58
CA PHE A 67 4.81 -7.51 18.14
C PHE A 67 6.13 -8.22 17.84
N GLY A 68 7.24 -7.48 17.64
CA GLY A 68 8.56 -8.02 17.31
C GLY A 68 9.68 -7.13 17.84
N ASP A 69 10.92 -7.55 17.62
CA ASP A 69 12.11 -6.85 18.05
C ASP A 69 12.86 -6.22 16.86
N VAL A 70 13.11 -4.91 16.92
CA VAL A 70 13.84 -4.20 15.86
C VAL A 70 15.33 -4.46 16.01
N VAL A 71 15.88 -5.26 15.09
CA VAL A 71 17.29 -5.71 15.12
C VAL A 71 18.16 -5.03 14.07
N ALA A 72 17.55 -4.35 13.09
CA ALA A 72 18.24 -3.62 12.03
C ALA A 72 17.46 -2.40 11.59
N VAL A 73 18.16 -1.33 11.22
CA VAL A 73 17.58 -0.11 10.64
C VAL A 73 18.40 0.33 9.42
N CYS A 74 17.74 0.84 8.39
CA CYS A 74 18.39 1.27 7.17
C CYS A 74 17.80 2.60 6.67
N ASP A 75 18.67 3.57 6.40
CA ASP A 75 18.34 4.80 5.71
C ASP A 75 19.56 5.33 4.96
N VAL A 76 19.36 6.00 3.84
CA VAL A 76 20.41 6.71 3.09
C VAL A 76 20.80 8.04 3.74
N ASP A 77 20.01 8.51 4.70
CA ASP A 77 20.31 9.58 5.63
C ASP A 77 20.82 8.98 6.95
N ARG A 78 22.12 9.12 7.19
CA ARG A 78 22.78 8.56 8.38
C ARG A 78 22.18 9.06 9.69
N GLU A 79 21.76 10.31 9.76
CA GLU A 79 21.14 10.85 10.97
C GLU A 79 19.78 10.24 11.25
N HIS A 80 18.99 9.96 10.18
CA HIS A 80 17.74 9.22 10.30
C HIS A 80 17.97 7.82 10.84
N ALA A 81 18.95 7.09 10.30
CA ALA A 81 19.28 5.74 10.73
C ALA A 81 19.73 5.69 12.21
N GLU A 82 20.62 6.59 12.64
CA GLU A 82 21.10 6.63 14.03
C GLU A 82 19.98 7.01 15.02
N ARG A 83 19.11 7.95 14.66
CA ARG A 83 17.91 8.26 15.47
C ARG A 83 16.96 7.07 15.59
N ALA A 84 16.77 6.32 14.50
CA ALA A 84 15.94 5.10 14.52
C ALA A 84 16.58 3.99 15.36
N LYS A 85 17.89 3.76 15.25
CA LYS A 85 18.63 2.84 16.12
C LYS A 85 18.39 3.13 17.59
N ALA A 86 18.51 4.40 17.99
CA ALA A 86 18.32 4.81 19.39
C ALA A 86 16.85 4.55 19.85
N ARG A 87 15.88 4.94 19.03
CA ARG A 87 14.45 4.91 19.40
C ARG A 87 13.80 3.55 19.23
N GLN A 88 13.97 2.94 18.06
CA GLN A 88 13.28 1.69 17.68
C GLN A 88 14.08 0.47 18.13
N GLY A 89 15.40 0.49 17.88
CA GLY A 89 16.31 -0.60 18.21
C GLY A 89 16.88 -0.55 19.63
N ARG A 90 16.43 0.40 20.47
CA ARG A 90 16.92 0.59 21.85
C ARG A 90 18.46 0.66 21.95
N GLY A 91 19.09 1.26 20.95
CA GLY A 91 20.55 1.37 20.81
C GLY A 91 21.27 0.09 20.34
N LYS A 92 20.56 -1.04 20.18
CA LYS A 92 21.14 -2.36 19.86
C LYS A 92 21.01 -2.75 18.38
N ALA A 93 20.08 -2.14 17.63
CA ALA A 93 19.91 -2.44 16.22
C ALA A 93 21.15 -2.10 15.42
N GLU A 94 21.47 -2.93 14.44
CA GLU A 94 22.53 -2.64 13.46
C GLU A 94 22.05 -1.60 12.45
N THR A 95 22.95 -0.71 12.02
CA THR A 95 22.65 0.39 11.11
C THR A 95 23.20 0.11 9.73
N PHE A 96 22.39 0.30 8.68
CA PHE A 96 22.76 0.09 7.29
C PHE A 96 22.47 1.36 6.47
N ASP A 97 23.27 1.61 5.43
CA ASP A 97 23.09 2.63 4.41
C ASP A 97 22.59 2.04 3.07
N ASP A 98 22.62 0.70 2.96
CA ASP A 98 22.10 -0.07 1.83
C ASP A 98 21.17 -1.16 2.37
N TYR A 99 19.89 -1.06 1.99
CA TYR A 99 18.84 -2.00 2.44
C TYR A 99 19.12 -3.46 2.03
N ARG A 100 19.88 -3.69 0.95
CA ARG A 100 20.23 -5.05 0.50
C ARG A 100 21.04 -5.79 1.55
N LYS A 101 21.99 -5.10 2.21
CA LYS A 101 22.77 -5.66 3.33
C LYS A 101 21.87 -6.03 4.51
N LEU A 102 20.81 -5.24 4.77
CA LEU A 102 19.80 -5.59 5.78
C LEU A 102 19.02 -6.83 5.36
N LEU A 103 18.61 -6.93 4.08
CA LEU A 103 17.87 -8.08 3.56
C LEU A 103 18.68 -9.38 3.54
N ASP A 104 20.03 -9.30 3.43
CA ASP A 104 20.95 -10.45 3.47
C ASP A 104 20.97 -11.14 4.84
N ARG A 105 20.57 -10.45 5.91
CA ARG A 105 20.46 -11.02 7.25
C ARG A 105 19.37 -12.09 7.32
N LYS A 106 19.75 -13.32 7.67
CA LYS A 106 18.84 -14.46 7.73
C LYS A 106 17.97 -14.49 8.98
N ASP A 107 18.36 -13.76 10.02
CA ASP A 107 17.62 -13.66 11.28
C ASP A 107 16.47 -12.64 11.23
N ILE A 108 16.35 -11.82 10.19
CA ILE A 108 15.20 -10.91 10.00
C ILE A 108 14.04 -11.69 9.39
N ASP A 109 12.87 -11.62 10.03
CA ASP A 109 11.63 -12.27 9.57
C ASP A 109 10.75 -11.30 8.78
N VAL A 110 10.68 -10.05 9.23
CA VAL A 110 9.74 -9.02 8.78
C VAL A 110 10.48 -7.74 8.45
N VAL A 111 10.04 -7.03 7.42
CA VAL A 111 10.51 -5.67 7.16
C VAL A 111 9.35 -4.67 7.18
N THR A 112 9.61 -3.49 7.75
CA THR A 112 8.76 -2.30 7.62
C THR A 112 9.40 -1.35 6.62
N ILE A 113 8.66 -0.98 5.57
CA ILE A 113 9.15 -0.10 4.50
C ILE A 113 8.39 1.23 4.60
N GLY A 114 9.13 2.31 4.91
CA GLY A 114 8.60 3.67 5.04
C GLY A 114 9.50 4.69 4.35
N THR A 115 10.02 4.32 3.18
CA THR A 115 10.80 5.16 2.27
C THR A 115 9.91 6.13 1.48
N PRO A 116 10.43 7.02 0.64
CA PRO A 116 9.65 7.70 -0.39
C PRO A 116 9.04 6.72 -1.39
N ASP A 117 7.92 7.13 -2.04
CA ASP A 117 7.06 6.27 -2.87
C ASP A 117 7.83 5.53 -3.96
N HIS A 118 8.78 6.20 -4.62
CA HIS A 118 9.57 5.63 -5.72
C HIS A 118 10.44 4.44 -5.30
N TRP A 119 10.71 4.26 -4.01
CA TRP A 119 11.48 3.13 -3.51
C TRP A 119 10.64 1.93 -3.07
N HIS A 120 9.32 2.11 -2.84
CA HIS A 120 8.46 1.08 -2.28
C HIS A 120 8.52 -0.24 -3.05
N THR A 121 8.34 -0.18 -4.37
CA THR A 121 8.25 -1.38 -5.21
C THR A 121 9.54 -2.18 -5.26
N LYS A 122 10.68 -1.50 -5.52
CA LYS A 122 11.98 -2.18 -5.62
C LYS A 122 12.34 -2.88 -4.32
N ILE A 123 12.27 -2.16 -3.22
CA ILE A 123 12.60 -2.71 -1.89
C ILE A 123 11.67 -3.87 -1.54
N ALA A 124 10.37 -3.73 -1.78
CA ALA A 124 9.39 -4.75 -1.47
C ALA A 124 9.59 -6.04 -2.29
N ILE A 125 9.89 -5.93 -3.58
CA ILE A 125 10.19 -7.09 -4.45
C ILE A 125 11.45 -7.82 -3.95
N GLU A 126 12.53 -7.09 -3.69
CA GLU A 126 13.78 -7.68 -3.21
C GLU A 126 13.61 -8.28 -1.80
N ALA A 127 12.81 -7.67 -0.94
CA ALA A 127 12.48 -8.22 0.38
C ALA A 127 11.67 -9.52 0.29
N MET A 128 10.64 -9.59 -0.59
CA MET A 128 9.88 -10.83 -0.82
C MET A 128 10.78 -11.97 -1.30
N ARG A 129 11.69 -11.68 -2.23
CA ARG A 129 12.67 -12.66 -2.74
C ARG A 129 13.69 -13.08 -1.70
N ALA A 130 14.05 -12.19 -0.78
CA ALA A 130 14.88 -12.49 0.39
C ALA A 130 14.12 -13.29 1.48
N GLY A 131 12.85 -13.63 1.23
CA GLY A 131 12.04 -14.45 2.12
C GLY A 131 11.42 -13.69 3.30
N LYS A 132 11.36 -12.34 3.24
CA LYS A 132 10.79 -11.52 4.32
C LYS A 132 9.28 -11.31 4.11
N ASP A 133 8.53 -11.23 5.21
CA ASP A 133 7.18 -10.72 5.20
C ASP A 133 7.19 -9.18 5.33
N ILE A 134 6.22 -8.48 4.74
CA ILE A 134 6.35 -7.05 4.45
C ILE A 134 5.16 -6.26 4.95
N TYR A 135 5.45 -5.18 5.69
CA TYR A 135 4.55 -4.05 5.85
C TYR A 135 5.14 -2.86 5.09
N CYS A 136 4.47 -2.39 4.05
CA CYS A 136 4.92 -1.27 3.24
C CYS A 136 3.94 -0.11 3.31
N GLU A 137 4.47 1.12 3.49
CA GLU A 137 3.63 2.30 3.43
C GLU A 137 3.02 2.50 2.03
N LYS A 138 1.90 3.21 2.02
CA LYS A 138 1.22 3.68 0.82
C LYS A 138 1.89 4.98 0.31
N PRO A 139 1.71 5.37 -0.96
CA PRO A 139 1.12 4.60 -2.05
C PRO A 139 2.05 3.48 -2.53
N LEU A 140 1.49 2.35 -2.80
CA LEU A 140 2.18 1.25 -3.44
C LEU A 140 1.48 1.03 -4.79
N THR A 141 1.98 1.59 -5.86
CA THR A 141 3.34 1.89 -6.27
C THR A 141 3.50 3.31 -6.85
N LEU A 142 4.67 3.59 -7.50
CA LEU A 142 4.89 4.85 -8.22
C LEU A 142 4.22 4.84 -9.61
N THR A 143 4.06 3.67 -10.24
CA THR A 143 3.47 3.49 -11.57
C THR A 143 2.58 2.25 -11.62
N ILE A 144 1.72 2.16 -12.66
CA ILE A 144 0.83 1.02 -12.86
C ILE A 144 1.63 -0.26 -13.13
N ASP A 145 2.66 -0.20 -13.98
CA ASP A 145 3.47 -1.38 -14.32
C ASP A 145 4.26 -1.91 -13.12
N GLU A 146 4.68 -1.05 -12.21
CA GLU A 146 5.23 -1.47 -10.91
C GLU A 146 4.19 -2.25 -10.09
N GLY A 147 2.92 -1.85 -10.14
CA GLY A 147 1.83 -2.53 -9.46
C GLY A 147 1.56 -3.94 -10.01
N LYS A 148 1.57 -4.09 -11.34
CA LYS A 148 1.49 -5.41 -12.00
C LYS A 148 2.64 -6.32 -11.56
N LEU A 149 3.83 -5.74 -11.51
CA LEU A 149 5.06 -6.44 -11.17
C LEU A 149 5.06 -6.94 -9.73
N ILE A 150 4.75 -6.07 -8.77
CA ILE A 150 4.74 -6.43 -7.35
C ILE A 150 3.66 -7.48 -7.02
N CYS A 151 2.47 -7.40 -7.68
CA CYS A 151 1.42 -8.41 -7.55
C CYS A 151 1.88 -9.78 -8.05
N ARG A 152 2.63 -9.83 -9.17
CA ARG A 152 3.21 -11.09 -9.66
C ARG A 152 4.18 -11.70 -8.66
N VAL A 153 5.14 -10.91 -8.15
CA VAL A 153 6.13 -11.40 -7.19
C VAL A 153 5.49 -11.82 -5.86
N ALA A 154 4.45 -11.13 -5.41
CA ALA A 154 3.70 -11.52 -4.22
C ALA A 154 3.03 -12.89 -4.38
N LYS A 155 2.45 -13.19 -5.56
CA LYS A 155 1.89 -14.51 -5.89
C LYS A 155 2.95 -15.60 -5.92
N GLU A 156 4.11 -15.31 -6.53
CA GLU A 156 5.22 -16.26 -6.66
C GLU A 156 5.84 -16.62 -5.30
N THR A 157 6.11 -15.62 -4.47
CA THR A 157 6.82 -15.79 -3.20
C THR A 157 5.93 -16.20 -2.04
N LYS A 158 4.62 -15.96 -2.13
CA LYS A 158 3.62 -16.22 -1.08
C LYS A 158 3.98 -15.57 0.27
N ARG A 159 4.70 -14.44 0.23
CA ARG A 159 5.00 -13.67 1.43
C ARG A 159 3.77 -12.91 1.88
N VAL A 160 3.62 -12.75 3.19
CA VAL A 160 2.59 -11.87 3.74
C VAL A 160 2.96 -10.44 3.40
N PHE A 161 2.07 -9.74 2.72
CA PHE A 161 2.26 -8.37 2.31
C PHE A 161 1.07 -7.52 2.71
N GLN A 162 1.28 -6.58 3.64
CA GLN A 162 0.26 -5.60 4.03
C GLN A 162 0.68 -4.19 3.64
N VAL A 163 -0.25 -3.48 3.00
CA VAL A 163 -0.09 -2.07 2.63
C VAL A 163 -0.60 -1.16 3.73
N GLY A 164 0.05 -0.02 3.92
CA GLY A 164 -0.28 0.97 4.95
C GLY A 164 -1.57 1.77 4.68
N THR A 165 -2.66 1.11 4.25
CA THR A 165 -3.99 1.72 4.09
C THR A 165 -4.82 1.51 5.36
N GLN A 166 -4.42 2.16 6.44
CA GLN A 166 -4.93 1.94 7.81
C GLN A 166 -6.45 2.17 7.93
N GLN A 167 -7.08 2.92 7.02
CA GLN A 167 -8.54 3.15 7.02
C GLN A 167 -9.35 1.86 6.92
N ARG A 168 -8.84 0.80 6.25
CA ARG A 168 -9.49 -0.52 6.23
C ARG A 168 -9.60 -1.17 7.63
N SER A 169 -8.78 -0.72 8.58
CA SER A 169 -8.82 -1.17 9.97
C SER A 169 -9.49 -0.19 10.93
N ASP A 170 -9.87 0.99 10.45
CA ASP A 170 -10.56 2.02 11.24
C ASP A 170 -12.06 1.72 11.33
N GLY A 171 -12.62 1.78 12.54
CA GLY A 171 -14.01 1.40 12.82
C GLY A 171 -15.06 2.18 12.01
N PRO A 172 -15.03 3.52 11.97
CA PRO A 172 -15.95 4.32 11.17
C PRO A 172 -15.96 3.97 9.68
N PHE A 173 -14.78 3.76 9.06
CA PHE A 173 -14.70 3.36 7.65
C PHE A 173 -15.22 1.94 7.41
N ALA A 174 -14.84 0.98 8.26
CA ALA A 174 -15.34 -0.39 8.15
C ALA A 174 -16.87 -0.46 8.33
N ARG A 175 -17.42 0.38 9.23
CA ARG A 175 -18.88 0.51 9.43
C ARG A 175 -19.55 1.15 8.22
N ALA A 176 -18.98 2.23 7.67
CA ALA A 176 -19.47 2.86 6.44
C ALA A 176 -19.54 1.87 5.27
N VAL A 177 -18.46 1.12 5.05
CA VAL A 177 -18.39 0.10 4.01
C VAL A 177 -19.40 -1.02 4.28
N ALA A 178 -19.59 -1.46 5.53
CA ALA A 178 -20.58 -2.48 5.87
C ALA A 178 -22.00 -2.01 5.56
N LEU A 179 -22.35 -0.76 5.88
CA LEU A 179 -23.66 -0.19 5.51
C LEU A 179 -23.88 -0.17 3.99
N CYS A 180 -22.85 0.16 3.21
CA CYS A 180 -22.90 0.09 1.75
C CYS A 180 -23.12 -1.35 1.25
N ARG A 181 -22.30 -2.29 1.73
CA ARG A 181 -22.28 -3.68 1.28
C ARG A 181 -23.53 -4.48 1.70
N GLU A 182 -24.15 -4.11 2.81
CA GLU A 182 -25.42 -4.69 3.27
C GLU A 182 -26.65 -3.95 2.65
N GLY A 183 -26.44 -3.08 1.65
CA GLY A 183 -27.48 -2.42 0.87
C GLY A 183 -28.32 -1.39 1.65
N ARG A 184 -27.82 -0.85 2.77
CA ARG A 184 -28.54 0.11 3.61
C ARG A 184 -28.79 1.43 2.90
N LEU A 185 -27.92 1.80 1.95
CA LEU A 185 -28.07 3.00 1.12
C LEU A 185 -28.92 2.76 -0.15
N GLY A 186 -29.37 1.52 -0.41
CA GLY A 186 -29.86 1.11 -1.72
C GLY A 186 -28.68 0.89 -2.69
N LYS A 187 -28.93 0.95 -4.00
CA LYS A 187 -27.87 0.89 -5.00
C LYS A 187 -27.01 2.16 -4.90
N ILE A 188 -25.71 2.00 -4.79
CA ILE A 188 -24.78 3.14 -4.83
C ILE A 188 -24.71 3.64 -6.26
N THR A 189 -24.88 4.94 -6.45
CA THR A 189 -24.85 5.60 -7.76
C THR A 189 -23.61 6.45 -7.96
N ARG A 190 -23.11 7.08 -6.89
CA ARG A 190 -21.96 7.97 -6.93
C ARG A 190 -21.18 7.93 -5.60
N ILE A 191 -19.85 8.09 -5.68
CA ILE A 191 -18.99 8.38 -4.54
C ILE A 191 -18.16 9.61 -4.86
N VAL A 192 -18.07 10.56 -3.93
CA VAL A 192 -17.17 11.71 -4.00
C VAL A 192 -16.07 11.55 -2.97
N ALA A 193 -14.84 11.44 -3.44
CA ALA A 193 -13.64 11.35 -2.61
C ALA A 193 -12.91 12.71 -2.60
N ALA A 194 -13.12 13.52 -1.57
CA ALA A 194 -12.37 14.75 -1.35
C ALA A 194 -11.06 14.42 -0.64
N ILE A 195 -9.94 14.76 -1.27
CA ILE A 195 -8.60 14.36 -0.81
C ILE A 195 -7.68 15.55 -0.48
N GLY A 196 -8.20 16.77 -0.59
CA GLY A 196 -7.43 18.01 -0.43
C GLY A 196 -6.59 18.35 -1.64
N GLY A 197 -6.22 19.61 -1.76
CA GLY A 197 -5.36 20.11 -2.83
C GLY A 197 -3.86 19.85 -2.59
N GLY A 198 -3.06 19.95 -3.66
CA GLY A 198 -1.60 19.87 -3.59
C GLY A 198 -0.97 21.22 -3.21
N ASP A 199 0.31 21.17 -2.78
CA ASP A 199 1.07 22.38 -2.45
C ASP A 199 1.62 23.09 -3.70
N ARG A 200 1.83 24.39 -3.55
CA ARG A 200 2.54 25.26 -4.50
C ARG A 200 3.89 25.64 -3.89
N GLY A 201 4.93 25.68 -4.69
CA GLY A 201 6.24 26.09 -4.23
C GLY A 201 7.27 26.14 -5.34
N GLY A 202 8.27 27.01 -5.17
CA GLY A 202 9.33 27.29 -6.14
C GLY A 202 9.27 28.72 -6.69
N PRO A 203 10.26 29.15 -7.51
CA PRO A 203 11.45 28.37 -7.84
C PRO A 203 12.38 28.14 -6.64
N PHE A 204 12.84 26.92 -6.46
CA PHE A 204 13.78 26.57 -5.39
C PHE A 204 15.23 26.63 -5.85
N LYS A 205 16.15 26.86 -4.90
CA LYS A 205 17.58 26.91 -5.17
C LYS A 205 18.21 25.52 -5.07
N LYS A 206 19.03 25.17 -6.06
CA LYS A 206 19.92 24.01 -6.04
C LYS A 206 21.03 24.24 -4.99
N GLN A 207 21.43 23.18 -4.31
CA GLN A 207 22.42 23.20 -3.23
C GLN A 207 23.22 21.90 -3.26
N GLU A 208 24.34 21.87 -2.54
CA GLU A 208 25.02 20.61 -2.23
C GLU A 208 24.22 19.78 -1.23
N PRO A 209 24.12 18.48 -1.41
CA PRO A 209 23.45 17.63 -0.43
C PRO A 209 24.21 17.64 0.92
N PRO A 210 23.51 17.55 2.05
CA PRO A 210 24.13 17.47 3.37
C PRO A 210 25.08 16.25 3.45
N PRO A 211 26.23 16.32 4.17
CA PRO A 211 27.21 15.23 4.23
C PRO A 211 26.70 13.91 4.83
N HIS A 212 25.57 13.94 5.53
CA HIS A 212 24.94 12.76 6.10
C HIS A 212 23.95 12.08 5.15
N LEU A 213 23.59 12.70 4.01
CA LEU A 213 22.60 12.22 3.05
C LEU A 213 23.30 11.70 1.79
N ASN A 214 23.12 10.44 1.46
CA ASN A 214 23.51 9.90 0.16
C ASN A 214 22.41 10.23 -0.88
N TRP A 215 22.57 11.40 -1.53
CA TRP A 215 21.57 11.91 -2.48
C TRP A 215 21.41 11.00 -3.72
N GLU A 216 22.50 10.44 -4.20
CA GLU A 216 22.49 9.52 -5.35
C GLU A 216 21.64 8.27 -5.09
N ARG A 217 21.80 7.65 -3.91
CA ARG A 217 20.99 6.53 -3.46
C ARG A 217 19.55 6.95 -3.10
N TRP A 218 19.36 8.18 -2.61
CA TRP A 218 18.02 8.68 -2.34
C TRP A 218 17.20 8.76 -3.63
N LEU A 219 17.80 9.24 -4.75
CA LEU A 219 17.18 9.31 -6.06
C LEU A 219 16.85 7.92 -6.63
N GLY A 220 17.72 6.93 -6.43
CA GLY A 220 17.47 5.56 -6.90
C GLY A 220 17.22 5.48 -8.41
N GLN A 221 16.10 4.89 -8.81
CA GLN A 221 15.71 4.71 -10.21
C GLN A 221 15.23 5.99 -10.89
N THR A 222 14.99 7.08 -10.16
CA THR A 222 14.54 8.34 -10.73
C THR A 222 15.69 9.09 -11.41
N PRO A 223 15.43 10.11 -12.25
CA PRO A 223 16.49 10.85 -12.91
C PRO A 223 17.54 11.43 -11.96
N LEU A 224 18.80 11.40 -12.37
CA LEU A 224 19.87 12.04 -11.63
C LEU A 224 19.77 13.56 -11.77
N VAL A 225 19.45 14.23 -10.69
CA VAL A 225 19.27 15.68 -10.63
C VAL A 225 20.03 16.28 -9.46
N GLU A 226 20.34 17.57 -9.56
CA GLU A 226 20.97 18.32 -8.47
C GLU A 226 20.03 18.37 -7.23
N TYR A 227 20.64 18.41 -6.07
CA TYR A 227 19.91 18.45 -4.82
C TYR A 227 19.17 19.78 -4.63
N ILE A 228 17.91 19.67 -4.30
CA ILE A 228 17.05 20.75 -3.80
C ILE A 228 16.45 20.25 -2.49
N PRO A 229 16.63 20.94 -1.34
CA PRO A 229 16.08 20.46 -0.06
C PRO A 229 14.60 20.10 -0.10
N GLN A 230 13.81 20.84 -0.89
CA GLN A 230 12.38 20.62 -1.06
C GLN A 230 12.03 19.42 -1.97
N ARG A 231 13.03 18.74 -2.58
CA ARG A 231 12.83 17.45 -3.25
C ARG A 231 12.87 16.29 -2.27
N CYS A 232 13.48 16.49 -1.11
CA CYS A 232 13.82 15.44 -0.17
C CYS A 232 12.81 15.31 0.97
N HIS A 233 12.91 14.22 1.73
CA HIS A 233 12.09 13.91 2.92
C HIS A 233 10.58 14.08 2.65
N ALA A 234 9.83 14.72 3.55
CA ALA A 234 8.38 14.85 3.44
C ALA A 234 7.89 15.60 2.19
N GLN A 235 8.72 16.47 1.60
CA GLN A 235 8.34 17.32 0.47
C GLN A 235 8.42 16.61 -0.89
N PHE A 236 9.01 15.42 -0.97
CA PHE A 236 9.14 14.64 -2.20
C PHE A 236 7.77 14.40 -2.88
N ARG A 237 6.69 14.35 -2.12
CA ARG A 237 5.35 14.04 -2.62
C ARG A 237 4.79 15.09 -3.60
N TRP A 238 5.37 16.29 -3.64
CA TRP A 238 4.98 17.36 -4.57
C TRP A 238 5.75 17.33 -5.90
N TRP A 239 6.64 16.37 -6.07
CA TRP A 239 7.41 16.15 -7.26
C TRP A 239 6.97 14.86 -7.94
N PHE A 240 6.43 15.00 -9.14
CA PHE A 240 5.85 13.85 -9.85
C PHE A 240 6.88 12.75 -10.10
N GLU A 241 8.16 13.09 -10.20
CA GLU A 241 9.28 12.16 -10.37
C GLU A 241 9.36 11.13 -9.23
N TYR A 242 8.91 11.49 -8.03
CA TYR A 242 9.02 10.66 -6.82
C TYR A 242 7.68 10.19 -6.26
N SER A 243 6.59 10.85 -6.66
CA SER A 243 5.25 10.59 -6.15
C SER A 243 4.17 11.00 -7.16
N GLY A 244 2.91 10.79 -6.86
CA GLY A 244 1.78 11.28 -7.66
C GLY A 244 1.05 12.47 -7.03
N GLY A 245 1.67 13.17 -6.06
CA GLY A 245 1.05 14.26 -5.34
C GLY A 245 -0.11 13.81 -4.46
N LYS A 246 -1.03 14.72 -4.20
CA LYS A 246 -2.23 14.46 -3.38
C LYS A 246 -3.05 13.30 -3.93
N MET A 247 -3.08 13.18 -5.27
CA MET A 247 -3.82 12.13 -5.96
C MET A 247 -3.43 10.72 -5.52
N THR A 248 -2.15 10.44 -5.29
CA THR A 248 -1.69 9.14 -4.81
C THR A 248 -1.48 9.12 -3.29
N ASP A 249 -1.14 10.26 -2.65
CA ASP A 249 -0.92 10.32 -1.21
C ASP A 249 -2.23 10.09 -0.42
N TRP A 250 -3.25 10.96 -0.61
CA TRP A 250 -4.56 10.81 0.03
C TRP A 250 -5.54 9.95 -0.78
N GLY A 251 -5.38 9.94 -2.12
CA GLY A 251 -6.15 9.04 -2.97
C GLY A 251 -5.98 7.58 -2.56
N ALA A 252 -4.76 7.13 -2.25
CA ALA A 252 -4.48 5.79 -1.73
C ALA A 252 -5.31 5.41 -0.50
N HIS A 253 -5.85 6.37 0.24
CA HIS A 253 -6.74 6.13 1.37
C HIS A 253 -8.21 6.18 0.99
N HIS A 254 -8.66 7.28 0.37
CA HIS A 254 -10.09 7.49 0.11
C HIS A 254 -10.59 6.73 -1.11
N VAL A 255 -9.80 6.65 -2.18
CA VAL A 255 -10.15 5.83 -3.36
C VAL A 255 -10.15 4.34 -3.01
N ASP A 256 -9.24 3.88 -2.14
CA ASP A 256 -9.25 2.51 -1.62
C ASP A 256 -10.55 2.18 -0.86
N ILE A 257 -11.03 3.08 0.00
CA ILE A 257 -12.32 2.90 0.69
C ILE A 257 -13.51 2.98 -0.28
N ALA A 258 -13.45 3.84 -1.31
CA ALA A 258 -14.48 3.92 -2.33
C ALA A 258 -14.60 2.59 -3.10
N HIS A 259 -13.48 2.00 -3.53
CA HIS A 259 -13.44 0.66 -4.13
C HIS A 259 -14.03 -0.40 -3.20
N TRP A 260 -13.65 -0.39 -1.95
CA TRP A 260 -14.12 -1.34 -0.95
C TRP A 260 -15.64 -1.22 -0.70
N ALA A 261 -16.17 0.02 -0.69
CA ALA A 261 -17.62 0.28 -0.51
C ALA A 261 -18.47 -0.31 -1.64
N VAL A 262 -18.00 -0.23 -2.89
CA VAL A 262 -18.71 -0.79 -4.06
C VAL A 262 -18.30 -2.23 -4.40
N GLY A 263 -17.33 -2.81 -3.68
CA GLY A 263 -16.88 -4.18 -3.94
C GLY A 263 -15.95 -4.33 -5.15
N ALA A 264 -15.24 -3.28 -5.49
CA ALA A 264 -14.34 -3.23 -6.64
C ALA A 264 -12.88 -3.60 -6.30
N ASP A 265 -12.67 -4.46 -5.30
CA ASP A 265 -11.31 -4.90 -4.91
C ASP A 265 -10.55 -5.62 -6.04
N ASN A 266 -11.24 -6.15 -7.05
CA ASN A 266 -10.66 -6.87 -8.17
C ASN A 266 -10.73 -6.13 -9.51
N THR A 267 -11.24 -4.90 -9.53
CA THR A 267 -11.44 -4.11 -10.76
C THR A 267 -11.15 -2.63 -10.50
N SER A 268 -11.31 -1.81 -11.53
CA SER A 268 -11.16 -0.36 -11.48
C SER A 268 -12.12 0.32 -12.46
N PRO A 269 -12.33 1.66 -12.37
CA PRO A 269 -13.14 2.38 -13.34
C PRO A 269 -12.64 2.20 -14.77
N VAL A 270 -13.58 2.27 -15.74
CA VAL A 270 -13.31 2.07 -17.18
C VAL A 270 -13.17 3.37 -17.96
N SER A 271 -13.50 4.52 -17.36
CA SER A 271 -13.34 5.84 -17.97
C SER A 271 -12.94 6.90 -16.98
N PHE A 272 -12.16 7.88 -17.46
CA PHE A 272 -11.62 8.99 -16.69
C PHE A 272 -11.70 10.26 -17.50
N GLU A 273 -12.26 11.32 -16.93
CA GLU A 273 -12.27 12.67 -17.48
C GLU A 273 -12.16 13.69 -16.36
N GLY A 274 -11.54 14.82 -16.59
CA GLY A 274 -11.41 15.84 -15.56
C GLY A 274 -10.45 16.95 -15.93
N THR A 275 -10.33 17.88 -14.98
CA THR A 275 -9.48 19.07 -15.09
C THR A 275 -8.60 19.21 -13.86
N ALA A 276 -7.48 19.91 -14.01
CA ALA A 276 -6.59 20.23 -12.92
C ALA A 276 -5.87 21.57 -13.13
N GLU A 277 -5.46 22.18 -12.02
CA GLU A 277 -4.48 23.27 -12.01
C GLU A 277 -3.12 22.72 -11.56
N PHE A 278 -2.07 23.16 -12.22
CA PHE A 278 -0.69 22.87 -11.85
C PHE A 278 0.05 24.13 -11.42
N PRO A 279 1.05 24.02 -10.53
CA PRO A 279 1.76 25.19 -10.03
C PRO A 279 2.75 25.79 -11.05
N VAL A 280 3.08 25.03 -12.12
CA VAL A 280 4.02 25.40 -13.18
C VAL A 280 3.43 25.08 -14.56
N PRO A 281 3.92 25.71 -15.64
CA PRO A 281 3.50 25.38 -17.00
C PRO A 281 3.93 23.97 -17.40
N PHE A 282 3.12 23.36 -18.28
CA PHE A 282 3.33 22.00 -18.80
C PHE A 282 3.41 21.98 -20.33
N SER A 283 4.19 21.07 -20.85
CA SER A 283 4.22 20.70 -22.26
C SER A 283 4.21 19.18 -22.39
N ASN A 284 3.27 18.64 -23.17
CA ASN A 284 3.12 17.19 -23.38
C ASN A 284 3.08 16.38 -22.06
N GLY A 285 2.38 16.89 -21.05
CA GLY A 285 2.25 16.24 -19.73
C GLY A 285 3.45 16.41 -18.79
N TYR A 286 4.55 17.08 -19.22
CA TYR A 286 5.74 17.33 -18.40
C TYR A 286 5.87 18.79 -17.98
N PRO A 287 6.42 19.08 -16.78
CA PRO A 287 6.70 20.46 -16.38
C PRO A 287 7.81 21.05 -17.26
N THR A 288 7.70 22.35 -17.56
CA THR A 288 8.72 23.08 -18.35
C THR A 288 9.86 23.63 -17.50
N VAL A 289 9.80 23.45 -16.18
CA VAL A 289 10.82 23.84 -15.20
C VAL A 289 11.12 22.67 -14.26
N ASP A 290 12.35 22.62 -13.74
CA ASP A 290 12.85 21.52 -12.91
C ASP A 290 13.05 21.88 -11.43
N ASN A 291 12.70 23.10 -11.03
CA ASN A 291 12.99 23.62 -9.69
C ASN A 291 11.77 24.11 -8.93
N ALA A 292 10.59 23.59 -9.25
CA ALA A 292 9.34 23.89 -8.56
C ALA A 292 8.48 22.64 -8.42
N TYR A 293 7.55 22.63 -7.46
CA TYR A 293 6.56 21.54 -7.37
C TYR A 293 5.76 21.42 -8.66
N ASN A 294 5.41 20.19 -9.02
CA ASN A 294 4.84 19.90 -10.34
C ASN A 294 3.69 18.88 -10.31
N THR A 295 3.13 18.61 -9.14
CA THR A 295 1.88 17.84 -9.01
C THR A 295 0.66 18.76 -9.02
N ALA A 296 -0.52 18.22 -9.34
CA ALA A 296 -1.75 19.00 -9.39
C ALA A 296 -2.08 19.62 -8.04
N THR A 297 -2.49 20.90 -8.04
CA THR A 297 -2.84 21.67 -6.85
C THR A 297 -4.34 21.73 -6.62
N ARG A 298 -5.13 21.75 -7.69
CA ARG A 298 -6.58 21.62 -7.68
C ARG A 298 -7.01 20.67 -8.78
N PHE A 299 -8.08 19.92 -8.57
CA PHE A 299 -8.56 18.95 -9.56
C PHE A 299 -9.98 18.49 -9.25
N GLU A 300 -10.69 18.11 -10.31
CA GLU A 300 -11.91 17.31 -10.24
C GLU A 300 -11.86 16.31 -11.38
N ILE A 301 -11.84 15.02 -11.04
CA ILE A 301 -11.80 13.93 -11.99
C ILE A 301 -13.03 13.04 -11.78
N LYS A 302 -13.82 12.85 -12.82
CA LYS A 302 -14.95 11.92 -12.87
C LYS A 302 -14.49 10.62 -13.47
N THR A 303 -14.77 9.53 -12.79
CA THR A 303 -14.47 8.19 -13.24
C THR A 303 -15.74 7.35 -13.20
N LYS A 304 -15.85 6.31 -14.00
CA LYS A 304 -17.03 5.46 -14.03
C LYS A 304 -16.64 3.99 -14.03
N PHE A 305 -17.21 3.21 -13.13
CA PHE A 305 -17.13 1.76 -13.14
C PHE A 305 -18.02 1.15 -14.25
N ALA A 306 -17.76 -0.10 -14.61
CA ALA A 306 -18.50 -0.78 -15.67
C ALA A 306 -20.00 -0.94 -15.38
N ASP A 307 -20.40 -1.04 -14.10
CA ASP A 307 -21.78 -1.11 -13.63
C ASP A 307 -22.50 0.25 -13.57
N GLY A 308 -21.78 1.34 -13.94
CA GLY A 308 -22.29 2.70 -14.02
C GLY A 308 -22.08 3.55 -12.75
N VAL A 309 -21.54 3.00 -11.66
CA VAL A 309 -21.20 3.79 -10.47
C VAL A 309 -20.16 4.84 -10.81
N GLU A 310 -20.42 6.08 -10.45
CA GLU A 310 -19.49 7.20 -10.64
C GLU A 310 -18.61 7.36 -9.38
N LEU A 311 -17.29 7.48 -9.57
CA LEU A 311 -16.36 7.92 -8.54
C LEU A 311 -15.75 9.25 -8.96
N VAL A 312 -16.00 10.30 -8.18
CA VAL A 312 -15.41 11.63 -8.37
C VAL A 312 -14.27 11.79 -7.38
N ILE A 313 -13.07 12.11 -7.88
CA ILE A 313 -11.90 12.41 -7.06
C ILE A 313 -11.64 13.91 -7.16
N THR A 314 -11.70 14.63 -6.03
CA THR A 314 -11.62 16.09 -6.03
C THR A 314 -10.73 16.64 -4.91
N ASP A 315 -10.19 17.84 -5.11
CA ASP A 315 -9.47 18.55 -4.06
C ASP A 315 -10.41 19.08 -2.96
N ALA A 316 -11.67 19.36 -3.28
CA ALA A 316 -12.69 19.73 -2.31
C ALA A 316 -14.09 19.43 -2.84
N MET A 317 -14.99 19.03 -1.96
CA MET A 317 -16.42 18.90 -2.30
C MET A 317 -17.02 20.28 -2.52
N GLY A 318 -17.26 20.64 -3.78
CA GLY A 318 -17.98 21.85 -4.16
C GLY A 318 -19.45 21.83 -3.70
N LYS A 319 -20.11 22.99 -3.74
CA LYS A 319 -21.55 23.09 -3.39
C LYS A 319 -22.47 22.32 -4.34
N HIS A 320 -21.99 21.98 -5.53
CA HIS A 320 -22.73 21.17 -6.50
C HIS A 320 -22.85 19.68 -6.08
N PHE A 321 -22.13 19.26 -5.03
CA PHE A 321 -22.35 17.95 -4.39
C PHE A 321 -23.38 18.13 -3.26
N GLU A 322 -24.66 18.29 -3.66
CA GLU A 322 -25.77 18.41 -2.73
C GLU A 322 -26.02 17.12 -1.97
N THR A 323 -26.37 17.22 -0.70
CA THR A 323 -26.68 16.10 0.17
C THR A 323 -27.61 16.52 1.30
N ASN A 324 -28.36 15.58 1.84
CA ASN A 324 -29.20 15.80 3.03
C ASN A 324 -28.41 15.75 4.35
N ILE A 325 -27.11 15.49 4.31
CA ILE A 325 -26.25 15.48 5.50
C ILE A 325 -25.95 16.93 5.92
N PRO A 326 -26.14 17.30 7.19
CA PRO A 326 -25.92 18.67 7.67
C PRO A 326 -24.50 19.17 7.38
N GLU A 327 -24.37 20.40 6.89
CA GLU A 327 -23.09 21.07 6.59
C GLU A 327 -22.11 21.05 7.79
N THR A 328 -22.65 21.15 9.02
CA THR A 328 -21.84 21.09 10.25
C THR A 328 -21.13 19.75 10.46
N THR A 329 -21.57 18.71 9.73
CA THR A 329 -21.00 17.36 9.79
C THR A 329 -20.02 17.10 8.64
N LEU A 330 -20.19 17.82 7.52
CA LEU A 330 -19.34 17.63 6.33
C LEU A 330 -17.98 18.31 6.51
N ASP A 331 -16.92 17.59 6.17
CA ASP A 331 -15.64 18.18 5.85
C ASP A 331 -15.47 18.19 4.34
N ARG A 332 -15.74 19.33 3.72
CA ARG A 332 -15.69 19.45 2.26
C ARG A 332 -14.28 19.34 1.69
N GLY A 333 -13.25 19.48 2.51
CA GLY A 333 -11.86 19.34 2.11
C GLY A 333 -11.32 17.91 2.23
N ASN A 334 -11.96 17.04 3.05
CA ASN A 334 -11.47 15.68 3.26
C ASN A 334 -12.59 14.73 3.71
N GLY A 335 -12.78 13.65 2.97
CA GLY A 335 -13.75 12.60 3.31
C GLY A 335 -14.36 11.94 2.08
N LEU A 336 -15.26 11.02 2.35
CA LEU A 336 -16.06 10.32 1.35
C LEU A 336 -17.53 10.67 1.54
N LEU A 337 -18.18 11.15 0.48
CA LEU A 337 -19.62 11.29 0.40
C LEU A 337 -20.15 10.25 -0.58
N ILE A 338 -20.96 9.33 -0.08
CA ILE A 338 -21.46 8.17 -0.81
C ILE A 338 -22.97 8.36 -1.03
N TYR A 339 -23.41 8.36 -2.27
CA TYR A 339 -24.80 8.51 -2.68
C TYR A 339 -25.41 7.14 -3.00
N GLY A 340 -26.49 6.82 -2.34
CA GLY A 340 -27.31 5.68 -2.65
C GLY A 340 -28.74 6.09 -3.02
N GLU A 341 -29.50 5.18 -3.62
CA GLU A 341 -30.90 5.44 -4.03
C GLU A 341 -31.84 5.76 -2.84
N LYS A 342 -31.48 5.32 -1.62
CA LYS A 342 -32.31 5.50 -0.42
C LYS A 342 -31.78 6.59 0.51
N SER A 343 -30.47 6.76 0.57
CA SER A 343 -29.83 7.75 1.45
C SER A 343 -28.37 7.97 1.10
N ASP A 344 -27.83 9.09 1.60
CA ASP A 344 -26.42 9.44 1.52
C ASP A 344 -25.69 9.05 2.82
N LEU A 345 -24.38 8.89 2.71
CA LEU A 345 -23.49 8.61 3.84
C LEU A 345 -22.20 9.40 3.69
N PHE A 346 -21.73 10.02 4.77
CA PHE A 346 -20.44 10.69 4.84
C PHE A 346 -19.53 10.01 5.87
N VAL A 347 -18.25 9.86 5.51
CA VAL A 347 -17.22 9.36 6.43
C VAL A 347 -15.88 10.04 6.19
N ASN A 348 -15.16 10.36 7.27
CA ASN A 348 -13.78 10.83 7.22
C ASN A 348 -12.95 10.31 8.41
N ARG A 349 -11.68 10.74 8.53
CA ARG A 349 -10.78 10.34 9.62
C ARG A 349 -11.10 10.94 10.99
N ASP A 350 -11.90 11.98 11.05
CA ASP A 350 -12.37 12.49 12.33
C ASP A 350 -13.34 11.47 12.93
N ARG A 351 -13.02 10.93 14.09
CA ARG A 351 -13.77 9.87 14.79
C ARG A 351 -15.23 10.18 15.03
N ARG A 352 -15.65 11.44 14.92
CA ARG A 352 -17.03 11.89 15.12
C ARG A 352 -17.83 12.00 13.82
N ARG A 353 -17.22 11.72 12.67
CA ARG A 353 -17.80 12.01 11.36
C ARG A 353 -18.05 10.76 10.53
N LEU A 354 -18.96 9.94 11.01
CA LEU A 354 -19.73 9.00 10.22
C LEU A 354 -21.20 9.41 10.36
N ALA A 355 -21.83 9.87 9.28
CA ALA A 355 -23.15 10.47 9.31
C ALA A 355 -24.00 10.06 8.09
N GLY A 356 -25.30 10.15 8.24
CA GLY A 356 -26.30 9.83 7.25
C GLY A 356 -27.44 9.00 7.83
N LYS A 357 -28.57 8.99 7.14
CA LYS A 357 -29.78 8.30 7.60
C LYS A 357 -29.55 6.81 7.91
N ALA A 358 -28.77 6.10 7.10
CA ALA A 358 -28.44 4.69 7.34
C ALA A 358 -27.66 4.47 8.66
N VAL A 359 -26.90 5.47 9.13
CA VAL A 359 -26.18 5.43 10.42
C VAL A 359 -27.15 5.64 11.60
N GLU A 360 -28.13 6.53 11.42
CA GLU A 360 -29.17 6.79 12.42
C GLU A 360 -30.08 5.59 12.60
N GLU A 361 -30.51 4.96 11.50
CA GLU A 361 -31.38 3.80 11.46
C GLU A 361 -30.70 2.51 12.00
N GLU A 362 -29.38 2.46 12.03
CA GLU A 362 -28.62 1.28 12.50
C GLU A 362 -28.92 0.93 13.95
N ARG A 363 -29.32 1.91 14.79
CA ARG A 363 -29.72 1.66 16.18
C ARG A 363 -30.96 0.73 16.25
N ASP A 364 -31.93 0.94 15.37
CA ASP A 364 -33.20 0.20 15.36
C ASP A 364 -33.18 -0.99 14.36
N ASN A 365 -32.23 -0.98 13.44
CA ASN A 365 -31.97 -2.03 12.46
C ASN A 365 -30.46 -2.30 12.34
N PRO A 366 -29.84 -3.00 13.30
CA PRO A 366 -28.41 -3.21 13.37
C PRO A 366 -27.88 -3.96 12.15
N LEU A 367 -26.58 -3.80 11.86
CA LEU A 367 -25.87 -4.60 10.86
C LEU A 367 -25.94 -6.09 11.25
N PRO A 368 -26.01 -7.01 10.26
CA PRO A 368 -25.97 -8.43 10.52
C PRO A 368 -24.71 -8.81 11.33
N GLU A 369 -24.86 -9.78 12.22
CA GLU A 369 -23.74 -10.27 13.01
C GLU A 369 -22.57 -10.70 12.10
N GLY A 370 -21.37 -10.27 12.44
CA GLY A 370 -20.16 -10.57 11.69
C GLY A 370 -19.99 -9.81 10.35
N ALA A 371 -20.89 -8.89 9.95
CA ALA A 371 -20.77 -8.14 8.70
C ALA A 371 -19.41 -7.45 8.56
N ILE A 372 -18.97 -6.71 9.57
CA ILE A 372 -17.66 -6.04 9.58
C ILE A 372 -16.51 -7.07 9.61
N ALA A 373 -16.66 -8.17 10.34
CA ALA A 373 -15.62 -9.20 10.41
C ALA A 373 -15.40 -9.88 9.06
N ARG A 374 -16.48 -10.17 8.31
CA ARG A 374 -16.39 -10.71 6.94
C ARG A 374 -15.65 -9.76 6.01
N LEU A 375 -15.99 -8.48 6.01
CA LEU A 375 -15.33 -7.45 5.21
C LEU A 375 -13.84 -7.34 5.53
N ARG A 376 -13.47 -7.49 6.79
CA ARG A 376 -12.08 -7.40 7.25
C ARG A 376 -11.35 -8.74 7.17
N LYS A 377 -11.87 -9.75 6.46
CA LYS A 377 -11.23 -11.08 6.29
C LYS A 377 -10.84 -11.72 7.63
N GLY A 378 -11.63 -11.49 8.70
CA GLY A 378 -11.31 -11.94 10.05
C GLY A 378 -10.24 -11.13 10.78
N ALA A 379 -9.81 -9.99 10.22
CA ALA A 379 -8.82 -9.11 10.84
C ALA A 379 -9.26 -8.62 12.23
N ARG A 380 -8.31 -8.58 13.15
CA ARG A 380 -8.48 -8.00 14.48
C ARG A 380 -8.53 -6.46 14.40
N ARG A 381 -8.69 -5.77 15.52
CA ARG A 381 -8.94 -4.33 15.54
C ARG A 381 -7.78 -3.48 15.01
N GLY A 382 -6.54 -3.84 15.35
CA GLY A 382 -5.36 -3.06 14.98
C GLY A 382 -4.83 -3.40 13.59
N HIS A 383 -4.45 -2.40 12.78
CA HIS A 383 -3.88 -2.61 11.45
C HIS A 383 -2.55 -3.36 11.49
N MET A 384 -1.64 -2.95 12.38
CA MET A 384 -0.37 -3.63 12.60
C MET A 384 -0.55 -4.99 13.29
N GLU A 385 -1.52 -5.11 14.19
CA GLU A 385 -1.90 -6.38 14.81
C GLU A 385 -2.36 -7.39 13.77
N ASP A 386 -3.19 -6.96 12.80
CA ASP A 386 -3.64 -7.79 11.69
C ASP A 386 -2.46 -8.31 10.86
N PHE A 387 -1.48 -7.46 10.56
CA PHE A 387 -0.27 -7.85 9.84
C PHE A 387 0.48 -8.98 10.55
N PHE A 388 0.79 -8.83 11.84
CA PHE A 388 1.52 -9.86 12.58
C PHE A 388 0.69 -11.14 12.82
N ASP A 389 -0.64 -11.02 12.91
CA ASP A 389 -1.53 -12.18 12.92
C ASP A 389 -1.47 -12.92 11.56
N CYS A 390 -1.45 -12.20 10.45
CA CYS A 390 -1.27 -12.78 9.12
C CYS A 390 0.12 -13.43 8.95
N VAL A 391 1.18 -12.82 9.47
CA VAL A 391 2.53 -13.42 9.47
C VAL A 391 2.51 -14.77 10.18
N LYS A 392 1.83 -14.87 11.33
CA LYS A 392 1.72 -16.11 12.12
C LYS A 392 0.81 -17.16 11.46
N THR A 393 -0.34 -16.74 10.93
CA THR A 393 -1.39 -17.65 10.44
C THR A 393 -1.33 -17.89 8.94
N ARG A 394 -0.50 -17.14 8.21
CA ARG A 394 -0.39 -17.13 6.75
C ARG A 394 -1.68 -16.75 6.02
N ARG A 395 -2.62 -16.11 6.71
CA ARG A 395 -3.85 -15.56 6.15
C ARG A 395 -3.53 -14.29 5.35
N GLU A 396 -4.40 -13.94 4.41
CA GLU A 396 -4.31 -12.68 3.66
C GLU A 396 -4.68 -11.48 4.56
N PRO A 397 -3.89 -10.38 4.51
CA PRO A 397 -4.19 -9.16 5.28
C PRO A 397 -5.44 -8.44 4.79
N VAL A 398 -6.02 -7.59 5.65
CA VAL A 398 -7.16 -6.72 5.30
C VAL A 398 -6.81 -5.71 4.19
N SER A 399 -5.56 -5.29 4.13
CA SER A 399 -5.01 -4.38 3.11
C SER A 399 -3.95 -5.10 2.30
N ASP A 400 -4.39 -6.02 1.46
CA ASP A 400 -3.53 -6.81 0.59
C ASP A 400 -3.02 -5.99 -0.62
N VAL A 401 -1.94 -6.48 -1.23
CA VAL A 401 -1.30 -5.81 -2.37
C VAL A 401 -2.18 -5.79 -3.63
N PHE A 402 -3.07 -6.77 -3.81
CA PHE A 402 -3.87 -6.93 -5.03
C PHE A 402 -5.02 -5.91 -5.06
N SER A 403 -5.80 -5.83 -3.99
CA SER A 403 -6.88 -4.84 -3.88
C SER A 403 -6.32 -3.41 -3.90
N HIS A 404 -5.16 -3.18 -3.24
CA HIS A 404 -4.51 -1.89 -3.28
C HIS A 404 -4.02 -1.51 -4.68
N HIS A 405 -3.47 -2.47 -5.45
CA HIS A 405 -3.08 -2.23 -6.85
C HIS A 405 -4.26 -1.69 -7.67
N ARG A 406 -5.47 -2.24 -7.54
CA ARG A 406 -6.66 -1.76 -8.24
C ARG A 406 -7.04 -0.33 -7.84
N ALA A 407 -7.03 -0.03 -6.57
CA ALA A 407 -7.35 1.30 -6.07
C ALA A 407 -6.29 2.34 -6.47
N ILE A 408 -4.99 2.04 -6.35
CA ILE A 408 -3.93 2.98 -6.71
C ILE A 408 -3.81 3.16 -8.24
N THR A 409 -4.14 2.14 -9.03
CA THR A 409 -4.25 2.25 -10.50
C THR A 409 -5.28 3.32 -10.87
N THR A 410 -6.40 3.42 -10.17
CA THR A 410 -7.39 4.50 -10.36
C THR A 410 -6.77 5.88 -10.13
N CYS A 411 -5.94 6.04 -9.10
CA CYS A 411 -5.24 7.30 -8.85
C CYS A 411 -4.20 7.62 -9.92
N HIS A 412 -3.48 6.62 -10.42
CA HIS A 412 -2.51 6.81 -11.51
C HIS A 412 -3.19 7.19 -12.82
N LEU A 413 -4.30 6.52 -13.18
CA LEU A 413 -5.08 6.86 -14.37
C LEU A 413 -5.67 8.27 -14.28
N ALA A 414 -6.15 8.68 -13.09
CA ALA A 414 -6.57 10.06 -12.84
C ALA A 414 -5.44 11.06 -13.09
N ASN A 415 -4.22 10.78 -12.59
CA ASN A 415 -3.04 11.62 -12.86
C ASN A 415 -2.68 11.66 -14.36
N ILE A 416 -2.72 10.52 -15.06
CA ILE A 416 -2.45 10.46 -16.52
C ILE A 416 -3.48 11.32 -17.27
N CYS A 417 -4.77 11.18 -16.96
CA CYS A 417 -5.87 11.94 -17.56
C CYS A 417 -5.62 13.47 -17.45
N ILE A 418 -5.39 13.98 -16.24
CA ILE A 418 -5.22 15.43 -16.02
C ILE A 418 -3.88 15.96 -16.55
N ARG A 419 -2.81 15.16 -16.56
CA ARG A 419 -1.52 15.57 -17.11
C ARG A 419 -1.53 15.66 -18.62
N LEU A 420 -2.23 14.75 -19.29
CA LEU A 420 -2.42 14.77 -20.74
C LEU A 420 -3.54 15.72 -21.18
N GLY A 421 -4.37 16.20 -20.21
CA GLY A 421 -5.48 17.13 -20.48
C GLY A 421 -6.57 16.55 -21.37
N ARG A 422 -6.77 15.24 -21.33
CA ARG A 422 -7.80 14.54 -22.13
C ARG A 422 -8.37 13.34 -21.43
N ALA A 423 -9.62 13.00 -21.77
CA ALA A 423 -10.30 11.80 -21.29
C ALA A 423 -9.57 10.53 -21.77
N ILE A 424 -9.56 9.50 -20.93
CA ILE A 424 -9.00 8.19 -21.24
C ILE A 424 -10.00 7.08 -20.95
N LYS A 425 -9.91 5.98 -21.69
CA LYS A 425 -10.64 4.74 -21.44
C LYS A 425 -9.70 3.66 -20.97
N TRP A 426 -10.13 2.85 -20.04
CA TRP A 426 -9.32 1.81 -19.41
C TRP A 426 -9.98 0.45 -19.52
N ASP A 427 -9.20 -0.56 -19.86
CA ASP A 427 -9.59 -1.96 -19.79
C ASP A 427 -8.98 -2.57 -18.50
N PRO A 428 -9.79 -2.80 -17.44
CA PRO A 428 -9.28 -3.29 -16.17
C PRO A 428 -8.86 -4.76 -16.20
N GLU A 429 -9.26 -5.54 -17.21
CA GLU A 429 -8.85 -6.95 -17.35
C GLU A 429 -7.48 -7.03 -18.02
N LYS A 430 -7.26 -6.27 -19.10
CA LYS A 430 -5.97 -6.19 -19.80
C LYS A 430 -4.98 -5.26 -19.13
N GLU A 431 -5.46 -4.41 -18.23
CA GLU A 431 -4.69 -3.33 -17.59
C GLU A 431 -4.00 -2.44 -18.63
N GLN A 432 -4.81 -1.91 -19.57
CA GLN A 432 -4.36 -1.05 -20.66
C GLN A 432 -5.31 0.11 -20.91
N ILE A 433 -4.77 1.26 -21.28
CA ILE A 433 -5.54 2.39 -21.77
C ILE A 433 -5.95 2.09 -23.22
N VAL A 434 -7.25 2.16 -23.51
CA VAL A 434 -7.84 1.73 -24.78
C VAL A 434 -7.71 2.84 -25.83
N GLY A 435 -7.07 2.51 -26.96
CA GLY A 435 -7.00 3.40 -28.13
C GLY A 435 -6.10 4.62 -27.97
N ASP A 436 -5.22 4.67 -26.96
CA ASP A 436 -4.29 5.77 -26.73
C ASP A 436 -2.90 5.23 -26.30
N GLU A 437 -2.03 5.01 -27.29
CA GLU A 437 -0.69 4.49 -27.06
C GLU A 437 0.22 5.47 -26.31
N GLU A 438 0.03 6.78 -26.50
CA GLU A 438 0.78 7.79 -25.77
C GLU A 438 0.45 7.71 -24.29
N ALA A 439 -0.83 7.66 -23.93
CA ALA A 439 -1.26 7.50 -22.55
C ALA A 439 -0.80 6.15 -21.96
N ASN A 440 -0.80 5.06 -22.74
CA ASN A 440 -0.27 3.77 -22.29
C ASN A 440 1.20 3.82 -21.88
N ARG A 441 2.03 4.65 -22.55
CA ARG A 441 3.44 4.82 -22.15
C ARG A 441 3.61 5.41 -20.76
N TRP A 442 2.61 6.13 -20.23
CA TRP A 442 2.62 6.69 -18.88
C TRP A 442 2.38 5.66 -17.78
N GLN A 443 2.03 4.41 -18.12
CA GLN A 443 1.93 3.32 -17.14
C GLN A 443 3.28 2.93 -16.51
N LYS A 444 4.38 3.36 -17.10
CA LYS A 444 5.75 3.16 -16.62
C LYS A 444 6.54 4.46 -16.70
N ARG A 445 7.69 4.46 -16.05
CA ARG A 445 8.70 5.53 -16.17
C ARG A 445 10.04 4.92 -16.54
N GLU A 446 10.87 5.70 -17.22
CA GLU A 446 12.26 5.33 -17.42
C GLU A 446 12.97 5.21 -16.08
N GLN A 447 13.80 4.17 -15.95
CA GLN A 447 14.53 3.90 -14.72
C GLN A 447 16.04 4.03 -14.99
N ARG A 448 16.72 4.68 -14.08
CA ARG A 448 18.16 4.89 -14.13
C ARG A 448 18.91 3.56 -14.05
N LYS A 449 19.95 3.42 -14.91
CA LYS A 449 20.81 2.24 -14.98
C LYS A 449 21.41 1.90 -13.60
N GLY A 450 21.31 0.63 -13.22
CA GLY A 450 21.77 0.10 -11.93
C GLY A 450 20.73 0.19 -10.79
N TYR A 451 19.59 0.83 -11.05
CA TYR A 451 18.48 0.93 -10.11
C TYR A 451 17.16 0.38 -10.66
N GLU A 452 17.20 -0.30 -11.79
CA GLU A 452 16.03 -0.88 -12.43
C GLU A 452 15.35 -1.89 -11.50
N ILE A 453 14.02 -1.91 -11.55
CA ILE A 453 13.22 -2.93 -10.87
C ILE A 453 13.20 -4.16 -11.77
N THR A 454 14.01 -5.15 -11.43
CA THR A 454 14.12 -6.42 -12.16
C THR A 454 13.32 -7.52 -11.47
N VAL A 455 12.77 -8.47 -12.26
CA VAL A 455 12.01 -9.63 -11.78
C VAL A 455 12.66 -10.93 -12.23
#